data_75fe1d92eeba1c8c525b204dc1f605eb
#
_entry.id   75fe1d92eeba1c8c525b204dc1f605eb
#
_cell.length_a   1.000
_cell.length_b   1.000
_cell.length_c   1.000
_cell.angle_alpha   90.00
_cell.angle_beta   90.00
_cell.angle_gamma   90.00
#
_symmetry.space_group_name_H-M   'P 1'
#
loop_
_entity.id
_entity.type
_entity.pdbx_description
1 polymer ?
#
loop_
_entity_poly.entity_id
_entity_poly.type
_entity_poly.pdbx_seq_one_letter_code
_entity_poly.pdbx_strand_id
1 'polypeptide(L)'
;MNRAEAKQKAQALVAQMDVLEAAAQLSYDAPALDRLHIPEYNWWNEALHGVARAGVATSFPQAIAMAAAFDQDEVQHLGEIASTEGRAKYNALSQKGDRDIYKGLTFWSPNINVFRDPRWGRGHETYGEDPYLTTQLGLAYIRGLQGQGEYLKAAACAKHFAVHSGPEAERHHFDVHPSKKEIGRAHV
;
A
#
# COMPACT_ATOMS: atom_id res chain seq x y z
N MET A 1 -11.33 13.66 -14.27
CA MET A 1 -12.19 13.71 -13.05
C MET A 1 -11.30 14.00 -11.86
N ASN A 2 -11.48 15.14 -11.22
CA ASN A 2 -10.68 15.51 -10.06
C ASN A 2 -11.16 14.79 -8.78
N ARG A 3 -10.39 14.92 -7.67
CA ARG A 3 -10.73 14.24 -6.39
C ARG A 3 -12.10 14.61 -5.82
N ALA A 4 -12.53 15.86 -5.99
CA ALA A 4 -13.84 16.31 -5.48
C ALA A 4 -14.98 15.65 -6.25
N GLU A 5 -14.89 15.62 -7.58
CA GLU A 5 -15.85 14.92 -8.43
C GLU A 5 -15.88 13.42 -8.16
N ALA A 6 -14.71 12.79 -7.96
CA ALA A 6 -14.64 11.37 -7.62
C ALA A 6 -15.33 11.08 -6.28
N LYS A 7 -15.09 11.92 -5.26
CA LYS A 7 -15.74 11.81 -3.95
C LYS A 7 -17.25 11.97 -4.05
N GLN A 8 -17.72 12.95 -4.81
CA GLN A 8 -19.15 13.19 -5.02
C GLN A 8 -19.82 11.98 -5.70
N LYS A 9 -19.20 11.41 -6.74
CA LYS A 9 -19.71 10.20 -7.39
C LYS A 9 -19.72 9.00 -6.44
N ALA A 10 -18.66 8.80 -5.66
CA ALA A 10 -18.61 7.73 -4.67
C ALA A 10 -19.73 7.88 -3.62
N GLN A 11 -19.95 9.09 -3.11
CA GLN A 11 -21.05 9.36 -2.17
C GLN A 11 -22.42 9.05 -2.77
N ALA A 12 -22.64 9.41 -4.04
CA ALA A 12 -23.89 9.11 -4.74
C ALA A 12 -24.11 7.61 -4.96
N LEU A 13 -23.05 6.83 -5.16
CA LEU A 13 -23.13 5.37 -5.25
C LEU A 13 -23.39 4.74 -3.88
N VAL A 14 -22.67 5.16 -2.85
CA VAL A 14 -22.85 4.66 -1.47
C VAL A 14 -24.28 4.94 -0.96
N ALA A 15 -24.86 6.10 -1.29
CA ALA A 15 -26.24 6.43 -0.92
C ALA A 15 -27.30 5.50 -1.54
N GLN A 16 -26.94 4.72 -2.55
CA GLN A 16 -27.81 3.73 -3.18
C GLN A 16 -27.60 2.31 -2.66
N MET A 17 -26.56 2.10 -1.85
CA MET A 17 -26.27 0.79 -1.26
C MET A 17 -27.15 0.54 -0.04
N ASP A 18 -27.54 -0.71 0.17
CA ASP A 18 -28.05 -1.13 1.47
C ASP A 18 -26.87 -1.35 2.45
N VAL A 19 -27.19 -1.61 3.71
CA VAL A 19 -26.18 -1.76 4.76
C VAL A 19 -25.27 -2.97 4.54
N LEU A 20 -25.78 -4.06 3.96
CA LEU A 20 -25.01 -5.27 3.70
C LEU A 20 -24.07 -5.08 2.51
N GLU A 21 -24.54 -4.45 1.46
CA GLU A 21 -23.73 -4.06 0.31
C GLU A 21 -22.59 -3.11 0.73
N ALA A 22 -22.90 -2.08 1.50
CA ALA A 22 -21.91 -1.13 2.00
C ALA A 22 -20.87 -1.82 2.91
N ALA A 23 -21.30 -2.73 3.79
CA ALA A 23 -20.40 -3.50 4.65
C ALA A 23 -19.51 -4.44 3.84
N ALA A 24 -20.02 -5.08 2.79
CA ALA A 24 -19.25 -5.97 1.93
C ALA A 24 -18.12 -5.21 1.17
N GLN A 25 -18.32 -3.93 0.83
CA GLN A 25 -17.28 -3.10 0.20
C GLN A 25 -16.10 -2.78 1.14
N LEU A 26 -16.21 -3.02 2.45
CA LEU A 26 -15.13 -2.84 3.42
C LEU A 26 -14.20 -4.07 3.52
N SER A 27 -14.54 -5.18 2.88
CA SER A 27 -13.65 -6.34 2.77
C SER A 27 -12.49 -6.06 1.81
N TYR A 28 -11.34 -6.72 2.03
CA TYR A 28 -10.24 -6.68 1.07
C TYR A 28 -10.62 -7.27 -0.30
N ASP A 29 -11.58 -8.15 -0.32
CA ASP A 29 -12.20 -8.76 -1.49
C ASP A 29 -13.60 -8.17 -1.67
N ALA A 30 -13.66 -6.97 -2.22
CA ALA A 30 -14.90 -6.23 -2.39
C ALA A 30 -15.69 -6.80 -3.58
N PRO A 31 -16.92 -7.32 -3.37
CA PRO A 31 -17.71 -7.93 -4.42
C PRO A 31 -18.23 -6.90 -5.43
N ALA A 32 -18.54 -7.39 -6.64
CA ALA A 32 -19.24 -6.58 -7.64
C ALA A 32 -20.64 -6.20 -7.15
N LEU A 33 -21.09 -5.01 -7.53
CA LEU A 33 -22.48 -4.55 -7.38
C LEU A 33 -23.03 -4.19 -8.77
N ASP A 34 -23.48 -5.20 -9.49
CA ASP A 34 -23.87 -5.09 -10.91
C ASP A 34 -24.94 -4.04 -11.16
N ARG A 35 -25.92 -3.91 -10.24
CA ARG A 35 -26.99 -2.90 -10.33
C ARG A 35 -26.47 -1.46 -10.23
N LEU A 36 -25.28 -1.25 -9.69
CA LEU A 36 -24.60 0.05 -9.58
C LEU A 36 -23.41 0.17 -10.54
N HIS A 37 -23.19 -0.83 -11.39
CA HIS A 37 -22.05 -0.92 -12.31
C HIS A 37 -20.69 -0.80 -11.59
N ILE A 38 -20.60 -1.32 -10.36
CA ILE A 38 -19.38 -1.39 -9.61
C ILE A 38 -18.79 -2.78 -9.82
N PRO A 39 -17.61 -2.89 -10.45
CA PRO A 39 -16.93 -4.18 -10.59
C PRO A 39 -16.36 -4.64 -9.26
N GLU A 40 -16.14 -5.94 -9.12
CA GLU A 40 -15.35 -6.48 -8.03
C GLU A 40 -13.95 -5.84 -7.97
N TYR A 41 -13.41 -5.71 -6.79
CA TYR A 41 -12.08 -5.14 -6.59
C TYR A 41 -11.37 -5.80 -5.40
N ASN A 42 -10.14 -6.28 -5.63
CA ASN A 42 -9.31 -6.80 -4.56
C ASN A 42 -8.32 -5.74 -4.08
N TRP A 43 -8.42 -5.37 -2.80
CA TRP A 43 -7.59 -4.34 -2.16
C TRP A 43 -6.21 -4.87 -1.74
N TRP A 44 -6.03 -6.20 -1.72
CA TRP A 44 -4.78 -6.80 -1.29
C TRP A 44 -3.78 -6.93 -2.45
N ASN A 45 -2.94 -5.92 -2.57
CA ASN A 45 -1.85 -5.92 -3.53
C ASN A 45 -0.58 -5.44 -2.84
N GLU A 46 0.57 -5.95 -3.24
CA GLU A 46 1.84 -5.65 -2.60
C GLU A 46 2.91 -5.25 -3.61
N ALA A 47 3.70 -4.23 -3.23
CA ALA A 47 4.83 -3.73 -4.01
C ALA A 47 5.91 -3.15 -3.08
N LEU A 48 6.34 -3.88 -2.05
CA LEU A 48 7.36 -3.41 -1.12
C LEU A 48 8.73 -3.25 -1.79
N HIS A 49 9.05 -4.12 -2.74
CA HIS A 49 10.28 -4.07 -3.54
C HIS A 49 10.05 -4.62 -4.96
N GLY A 50 9.01 -4.12 -5.61
CA GLY A 50 8.46 -4.56 -6.90
C GLY A 50 7.10 -5.21 -6.74
N VAL A 51 6.32 -5.28 -7.83
CA VAL A 51 4.97 -5.84 -7.82
C VAL A 51 5.00 -7.32 -7.51
N ALA A 52 4.32 -7.73 -6.43
CA ALA A 52 4.32 -9.11 -5.97
C ALA A 52 3.18 -9.93 -6.57
N ARG A 53 3.49 -11.21 -6.87
CA ARG A 53 2.58 -12.33 -7.12
C ARG A 53 1.62 -12.22 -8.32
N ALA A 54 1.73 -11.20 -9.14
CA ALA A 54 0.92 -11.05 -10.37
C ALA A 54 1.75 -11.39 -11.63
N GLY A 55 2.41 -12.54 -11.65
CA GLY A 55 3.34 -12.93 -12.70
C GLY A 55 4.72 -12.27 -12.53
N VAL A 56 5.49 -12.18 -13.61
CA VAL A 56 6.85 -11.61 -13.59
C VAL A 56 6.79 -10.09 -13.48
N ALA A 57 7.63 -9.52 -12.62
CA ALA A 57 7.85 -8.08 -12.46
C ALA A 57 9.31 -7.82 -12.07
N THR A 58 9.75 -6.58 -12.15
CA THR A 58 11.06 -6.17 -11.64
C THR A 58 11.10 -6.35 -10.12
N SER A 59 12.12 -7.05 -9.63
CA SER A 59 12.36 -7.24 -8.21
C SER A 59 13.55 -6.39 -7.79
N PHE A 60 13.33 -5.51 -6.82
CA PHE A 60 14.33 -4.62 -6.23
C PHE A 60 14.88 -5.22 -4.94
N PRO A 61 15.99 -4.67 -4.39
CA PRO A 61 16.40 -4.98 -3.03
C PRO A 61 15.30 -4.68 -2.00
N GLN A 62 15.35 -5.33 -0.85
CA GLN A 62 14.45 -5.02 0.27
C GLN A 62 14.62 -3.58 0.74
N ALA A 63 13.59 -3.01 1.37
CA ALA A 63 13.55 -1.60 1.77
C ALA A 63 14.76 -1.18 2.62
N ILE A 64 15.24 -2.03 3.53
CA ILE A 64 16.43 -1.75 4.34
C ILE A 64 17.70 -1.55 3.49
N ALA A 65 17.83 -2.29 2.40
CA ALA A 65 18.95 -2.15 1.48
C ALA A 65 18.79 -0.92 0.57
N MET A 66 17.57 -0.61 0.13
CA MET A 66 17.29 0.65 -0.57
C MET A 66 17.62 1.85 0.31
N ALA A 67 17.28 1.79 1.61
CA ALA A 67 17.56 2.84 2.57
C ALA A 67 19.07 3.07 2.80
N ALA A 68 19.87 2.02 2.70
CA ALA A 68 21.33 2.11 2.85
C ALA A 68 22.02 2.96 1.76
N ALA A 69 21.34 3.23 0.65
CA ALA A 69 21.83 4.14 -0.38
C ALA A 69 21.65 5.62 -0.01
N PHE A 70 20.75 5.95 0.92
CA PHE A 70 20.38 7.33 1.28
C PHE A 70 19.94 8.20 0.10
N ASP A 71 19.42 7.59 -0.97
CA ASP A 71 19.06 8.23 -2.22
C ASP A 71 17.52 8.29 -2.37
N GLN A 72 16.95 9.47 -2.17
CA GLN A 72 15.49 9.69 -2.28
C GLN A 72 15.01 9.63 -3.74
N ASP A 73 15.82 10.12 -4.67
CA ASP A 73 15.44 10.19 -6.08
C ASP A 73 15.38 8.78 -6.65
N GLU A 74 16.34 7.93 -6.30
CA GLU A 74 16.32 6.52 -6.69
C GLU A 74 15.11 5.79 -6.08
N VAL A 75 14.82 5.97 -4.78
CA VAL A 75 13.66 5.34 -4.15
C VAL A 75 12.34 5.79 -4.79
N GLN A 76 12.23 7.06 -5.18
CA GLN A 76 11.08 7.54 -5.95
C GLN A 76 10.99 6.85 -7.32
N HIS A 77 12.12 6.74 -8.03
CA HIS A 77 12.18 6.07 -9.33
C HIS A 77 11.77 4.60 -9.25
N LEU A 78 12.21 3.88 -8.21
CA LEU A 78 11.77 2.50 -7.96
C LEU A 78 10.26 2.40 -7.76
N GLY A 79 9.66 3.35 -7.04
CA GLY A 79 8.19 3.46 -6.91
C GLY A 79 7.49 3.73 -8.25
N GLU A 80 8.08 4.54 -9.12
CA GLU A 80 7.56 4.81 -10.47
C GLU A 80 7.58 3.57 -11.37
N ILE A 81 8.65 2.78 -11.31
CA ILE A 81 8.73 1.50 -12.04
C ILE A 81 7.66 0.54 -11.52
N ALA A 82 7.57 0.34 -10.20
CA ALA A 82 6.59 -0.56 -9.59
C ALA A 82 5.15 -0.16 -9.98
N SER A 83 4.81 1.12 -9.93
CA SER A 83 3.48 1.59 -10.32
C SER A 83 3.20 1.46 -11.82
N THR A 84 4.21 1.61 -12.67
CA THR A 84 4.08 1.41 -14.12
C THR A 84 3.78 -0.06 -14.44
N GLU A 85 4.54 -0.97 -13.86
CA GLU A 85 4.32 -2.41 -14.03
C GLU A 85 2.97 -2.85 -13.44
N GLY A 86 2.62 -2.35 -12.24
CA GLY A 86 1.33 -2.63 -11.62
C GLY A 86 0.15 -2.15 -12.46
N ARG A 87 0.24 -0.94 -13.02
CA ARG A 87 -0.78 -0.38 -13.91
C ARG A 87 -0.91 -1.18 -15.21
N ALA A 88 0.20 -1.57 -15.82
CA ALA A 88 0.19 -2.39 -17.03
C ALA A 88 -0.47 -3.75 -16.80
N LYS A 89 -0.13 -4.41 -15.70
CA LYS A 89 -0.72 -5.69 -15.29
C LYS A 89 -2.23 -5.57 -15.03
N TYR A 90 -2.63 -4.57 -14.24
CA TYR A 90 -4.05 -4.30 -13.98
C TYR A 90 -4.83 -4.08 -15.26
N ASN A 91 -4.33 -3.27 -16.19
CA ASN A 91 -5.01 -2.99 -17.45
C ASN A 91 -5.18 -4.26 -18.27
N ALA A 92 -4.13 -5.07 -18.39
CA ALA A 92 -4.18 -6.32 -19.18
C ALA A 92 -5.09 -7.38 -18.57
N LEU A 93 -5.10 -7.52 -17.24
CA LEU A 93 -5.88 -8.53 -16.52
C LEU A 93 -7.35 -8.14 -16.39
N SER A 94 -7.62 -6.87 -16.02
CA SER A 94 -8.99 -6.37 -15.86
C SER A 94 -9.81 -6.37 -17.15
N GLN A 95 -9.15 -6.21 -18.32
CA GLN A 95 -9.81 -6.37 -19.63
C GLN A 95 -10.30 -7.80 -19.87
N LYS A 96 -9.70 -8.78 -19.21
CA LYS A 96 -10.09 -10.20 -19.26
C LYS A 96 -11.06 -10.58 -18.14
N GLY A 97 -11.50 -9.62 -17.33
CA GLY A 97 -12.32 -9.87 -16.15
C GLY A 97 -11.55 -10.41 -14.93
N ASP A 98 -10.22 -10.50 -15.01
CA ASP A 98 -9.41 -11.01 -13.91
C ASP A 98 -9.05 -9.87 -12.95
N ARG A 99 -9.71 -9.86 -11.80
CA ARG A 99 -9.59 -8.84 -10.73
C ARG A 99 -9.23 -9.44 -9.37
N ASP A 100 -8.66 -10.64 -9.38
CA ASP A 100 -8.31 -11.41 -8.21
C ASP A 100 -7.19 -10.73 -7.37
N ILE A 101 -6.87 -11.31 -6.24
CA ILE A 101 -5.81 -10.89 -5.32
C ILE A 101 -4.48 -10.61 -6.05
N TYR A 102 -3.76 -9.59 -5.65
CA TYR A 102 -2.50 -9.09 -6.24
C TYR A 102 -2.61 -8.46 -7.64
N LYS A 103 -3.82 -8.27 -8.16
CA LYS A 103 -4.05 -7.74 -9.51
C LYS A 103 -4.72 -6.36 -9.53
N GLY A 104 -4.87 -5.74 -8.36
CA GLY A 104 -5.41 -4.38 -8.21
C GLY A 104 -4.36 -3.28 -8.28
N LEU A 105 -4.77 -2.08 -7.90
CA LEU A 105 -3.95 -0.85 -7.95
C LEU A 105 -3.77 -0.16 -6.60
N THR A 106 -4.20 -0.79 -5.52
CA THR A 106 -3.97 -0.33 -4.15
C THR A 106 -2.87 -1.18 -3.54
N PHE A 107 -1.66 -0.64 -3.47
CA PHE A 107 -0.51 -1.38 -2.94
C PHE A 107 -0.36 -1.14 -1.45
N TRP A 108 -0.29 -2.21 -0.66
CA TRP A 108 -0.02 -2.18 0.77
C TRP A 108 1.48 -1.95 1.01
N SER A 109 1.92 -0.79 0.62
CA SER A 109 3.29 -0.29 0.68
C SER A 109 3.34 1.25 0.62
N PRO A 110 4.41 1.87 1.14
CA PRO A 110 5.59 1.27 1.78
C PRO A 110 5.34 0.79 3.21
N ASN A 111 6.28 -0.01 3.76
CA ASN A 111 6.36 -0.28 5.18
C ASN A 111 7.08 0.86 5.88
N ILE A 112 6.35 1.69 6.62
CA ILE A 112 6.87 2.85 7.36
C ILE A 112 7.06 2.57 8.85
N ASN A 113 6.99 1.32 9.30
CA ASN A 113 7.32 0.99 10.66
C ASN A 113 8.77 1.34 10.97
N VAL A 114 9.01 1.96 12.12
CA VAL A 114 10.36 2.11 12.63
C VAL A 114 10.82 0.78 13.20
N PHE A 115 12.00 0.31 12.78
CA PHE A 115 12.57 -0.96 13.21
C PHE A 115 13.05 -0.89 14.66
N ARG A 116 12.14 -1.14 15.61
CA ARG A 116 12.38 -0.96 17.06
C ARG A 116 13.00 -2.17 17.73
N ASP A 117 12.65 -3.38 17.28
CA ASP A 117 13.07 -4.63 17.91
C ASP A 117 13.81 -5.50 16.90
N PRO A 118 15.10 -5.82 17.14
CA PRO A 118 15.90 -6.63 16.22
C PRO A 118 15.39 -8.07 16.08
N ARG A 119 14.52 -8.54 16.97
CA ARG A 119 13.88 -9.84 16.89
C ARG A 119 12.68 -9.87 15.94
N TRP A 120 12.27 -8.73 15.42
CA TRP A 120 11.17 -8.67 14.48
C TRP A 120 11.59 -9.20 13.09
N GLY A 121 10.95 -10.30 12.64
CA GLY A 121 11.29 -11.01 11.40
C GLY A 121 11.03 -10.22 10.11
N ARG A 122 10.32 -9.09 10.18
CA ARG A 122 10.01 -8.22 9.03
C ARG A 122 10.82 -6.91 9.02
N GLY A 123 11.84 -6.81 9.85
CA GLY A 123 12.69 -5.60 9.94
C GLY A 123 13.31 -5.20 8.59
N HIS A 124 13.66 -6.17 7.75
CA HIS A 124 14.23 -5.92 6.41
C HIS A 124 13.26 -5.25 5.44
N GLU A 125 11.95 -5.27 5.71
CA GLU A 125 10.94 -4.58 4.92
C GLU A 125 10.87 -3.08 5.23
N THR A 126 11.58 -2.59 6.26
CA THR A 126 11.58 -1.20 6.71
C THR A 126 12.75 -0.41 6.16
N TYR A 127 12.67 0.92 6.24
CA TYR A 127 13.79 1.82 5.93
C TYR A 127 14.78 1.99 7.10
N GLY A 128 14.59 1.28 8.24
CA GLY A 128 15.50 1.27 9.37
C GLY A 128 14.89 1.82 10.66
N GLU A 129 15.77 2.29 11.56
CA GLU A 129 15.44 2.71 12.92
C GLU A 129 15.13 4.21 13.04
N ASP A 130 15.58 5.01 12.08
CA ASP A 130 15.46 6.45 12.13
C ASP A 130 14.13 6.93 11.53
N PRO A 131 13.31 7.68 12.30
CA PRO A 131 12.01 8.16 11.81
C PRO A 131 12.14 9.20 10.68
N TYR A 132 13.20 10.01 10.68
CA TYR A 132 13.41 11.01 9.63
C TYR A 132 13.75 10.33 8.31
N LEU A 133 14.70 9.39 8.31
CA LEU A 133 15.04 8.61 7.12
C LEU A 133 13.82 7.86 6.58
N THR A 134 13.07 7.19 7.47
CA THR A 134 11.83 6.48 7.11
C THR A 134 10.83 7.43 6.47
N THR A 135 10.67 8.64 7.00
CA THR A 135 9.77 9.66 6.42
C THR A 135 10.22 10.08 5.03
N GLN A 136 11.50 10.42 4.85
CA GLN A 136 12.00 10.90 3.57
C GLN A 136 11.88 9.83 2.46
N LEU A 137 12.30 8.62 2.74
CA LEU A 137 12.27 7.53 1.77
C LEU A 137 10.84 7.00 1.55
N GLY A 138 10.03 6.93 2.61
CA GLY A 138 8.63 6.56 2.51
C GLY A 138 7.82 7.52 1.65
N LEU A 139 8.02 8.83 1.82
CA LEU A 139 7.39 9.86 0.98
C LEU A 139 7.87 9.78 -0.47
N ALA A 140 9.17 9.56 -0.70
CA ALA A 140 9.73 9.39 -2.04
C ALA A 140 9.08 8.19 -2.76
N TYR A 141 9.00 7.05 -2.10
CA TYR A 141 8.35 5.86 -2.64
C TYR A 141 6.85 6.07 -2.94
N ILE A 142 6.11 6.73 -2.03
CA ILE A 142 4.70 7.06 -2.22
C ILE A 142 4.51 7.97 -3.43
N ARG A 143 5.37 8.99 -3.61
CA ARG A 143 5.32 9.89 -4.76
C ARG A 143 5.53 9.13 -6.07
N GLY A 144 6.50 8.23 -6.10
CA GLY A 144 6.74 7.35 -7.25
C GLY A 144 5.54 6.44 -7.54
N LEU A 145 5.00 5.77 -6.53
CA LEU A 145 3.82 4.91 -6.67
C LEU A 145 2.60 5.66 -7.18
N GLN A 146 2.31 6.82 -6.63
CA GLN A 146 1.09 7.58 -6.95
C GLN A 146 1.22 8.41 -8.22
N GLY A 147 2.45 8.78 -8.59
CA GLY A 147 2.70 9.69 -9.71
C GLY A 147 2.17 11.10 -9.45
N GLN A 148 2.35 11.98 -10.46
CA GLN A 148 1.95 13.39 -10.38
C GLN A 148 0.84 13.76 -11.39
N GLY A 149 0.21 12.77 -12.01
CA GLY A 149 -0.85 12.98 -13.00
C GLY A 149 -2.20 13.41 -12.39
N GLU A 150 -3.15 13.71 -13.24
CA GLU A 150 -4.54 14.00 -12.84
C GLU A 150 -5.16 12.84 -12.05
N TYR A 151 -4.81 11.62 -12.41
CA TYR A 151 -5.22 10.40 -11.72
C TYR A 151 -4.02 9.75 -11.04
N LEU A 152 -4.27 9.12 -9.89
CA LEU A 152 -3.24 8.30 -9.28
C LEU A 152 -2.87 7.15 -10.22
N LYS A 153 -1.57 6.92 -10.40
CA LYS A 153 -1.05 5.80 -11.17
C LYS A 153 -1.32 4.48 -10.46
N ALA A 154 -1.10 4.46 -9.15
CA ALA A 154 -1.54 3.47 -8.19
C ALA A 154 -1.81 4.17 -6.86
N ALA A 155 -2.48 3.51 -5.91
CA ALA A 155 -2.67 4.04 -4.57
C ALA A 155 -1.67 3.38 -3.60
N ALA A 156 -0.95 4.19 -2.84
CA ALA A 156 -0.12 3.72 -1.75
C ALA A 156 -0.95 3.56 -0.47
N CYS A 157 -0.70 2.49 0.28
CA CYS A 157 -1.21 2.27 1.61
C CYS A 157 -0.04 2.07 2.56
N ALA A 158 0.43 3.15 3.18
CA ALA A 158 1.50 3.09 4.14
C ALA A 158 1.10 2.22 5.34
N LYS A 159 1.97 1.29 5.73
CA LYS A 159 1.67 0.29 6.76
C LYS A 159 2.83 0.15 7.76
N HIS A 160 2.59 -0.42 8.91
CA HIS A 160 1.35 -0.96 9.44
C HIS A 160 0.82 -0.04 10.53
N PHE A 161 -0.48 0.08 10.64
CA PHE A 161 -1.06 0.85 11.74
C PHE A 161 -1.21 -0.05 12.98
N ALA A 162 -0.57 0.21 14.13
CA ALA A 162 0.54 1.15 14.32
C ALA A 162 1.76 0.34 14.77
N VAL A 163 2.57 0.54 15.56
CA VAL A 163 3.73 -0.08 16.25
C VAL A 163 3.95 -1.60 16.01
N HIS A 164 3.81 -2.05 14.78
CA HIS A 164 3.98 -3.45 14.37
C HIS A 164 5.46 -3.80 14.19
N SER A 165 6.22 -3.90 15.28
CA SER A 165 7.65 -4.25 15.27
C SER A 165 8.08 -4.92 16.59
N GLY A 166 7.27 -5.85 17.06
CA GLY A 166 7.58 -6.69 18.22
C GLY A 166 8.34 -7.97 17.85
N PRO A 167 8.68 -8.82 18.85
CA PRO A 167 9.35 -10.10 18.62
C PRO A 167 8.59 -11.00 17.64
N GLU A 168 9.30 -11.61 16.70
CA GLU A 168 8.68 -12.40 15.61
C GLU A 168 7.85 -13.58 16.14
N ALA A 169 8.32 -14.27 17.18
CA ALA A 169 7.59 -15.38 17.77
C ALA A 169 6.21 -14.99 18.31
N GLU A 170 6.04 -13.72 18.68
CA GLU A 170 4.80 -13.18 19.26
C GLU A 170 4.03 -12.28 18.31
N ARG A 171 4.42 -12.16 17.06
CA ARG A 171 3.89 -11.19 16.07
C ARG A 171 2.36 -11.10 16.04
N HIS A 172 1.66 -12.21 16.26
CA HIS A 172 0.20 -12.27 16.22
C HIS A 172 -0.48 -12.11 17.59
N HIS A 173 0.29 -12.03 18.67
CA HIS A 173 -0.23 -12.03 20.04
C HIS A 173 0.40 -10.94 20.93
N PHE A 174 1.41 -10.24 20.43
CA PHE A 174 2.17 -9.26 21.18
C PHE A 174 1.28 -8.09 21.62
N ASP A 175 1.07 -7.97 22.92
CA ASP A 175 0.34 -6.86 23.52
C ASP A 175 1.27 -5.67 23.70
N VAL A 176 1.07 -4.63 22.89
CA VAL A 176 1.94 -3.45 22.81
C VAL A 176 1.34 -2.29 23.61
N HIS A 177 2.11 -1.75 24.54
CA HIS A 177 1.77 -0.56 25.31
C HIS A 177 2.65 0.64 24.93
N PRO A 178 2.48 1.23 23.73
CA PRO A 178 3.34 2.30 23.26
C PRO A 178 3.03 3.62 23.96
N SER A 179 4.06 4.42 24.18
CA SER A 179 3.91 5.80 24.61
C SER A 179 3.32 6.68 23.47
N LYS A 180 2.75 7.84 23.83
CA LYS A 180 2.28 8.83 22.83
C LYS A 180 3.39 9.25 21.87
N LYS A 181 4.66 9.29 22.33
CA LYS A 181 5.81 9.62 21.49
C LYS A 181 6.11 8.53 20.47
N GLU A 182 5.96 7.28 20.85
CA GLU A 182 6.17 6.14 19.92
C GLU A 182 5.07 6.05 18.86
N ILE A 183 3.81 6.30 19.25
CA ILE A 183 2.70 6.38 18.29
C ILE A 183 2.94 7.52 17.31
N GLY A 184 3.33 8.71 17.79
CA GLY A 184 3.61 9.86 16.93
C GLY A 184 4.72 9.59 15.90
N ARG A 185 5.72 8.78 16.25
CA ARG A 185 6.81 8.38 15.34
C ARG A 185 6.44 7.28 14.36
N ALA A 186 5.35 6.57 14.60
CA ALA A 186 4.90 5.50 13.71
C ALA A 186 4.08 6.03 12.51
N HIS A 187 3.73 7.30 12.50
CA HIS A 187 2.80 7.90 11.54
C HIS A 187 3.23 9.28 11.03
N VAL A 188 4.50 9.60 11.11
CA VAL A 188 5.02 10.90 10.63
C VAL A 188 5.20 10.90 9.14
#